data_745f57b9ce467c1aa42615782a40ee27
#
_entry.id   745f57b9ce467c1aa42615782a40ee27
#
_cell.length_a   1.000
_cell.length_b   1.000
_cell.length_c   1.000
_cell.angle_alpha   90.00
_cell.angle_beta   90.00
_cell.angle_gamma   90.00
#
_symmetry.space_group_name_H-M   'P 1'
#
loop_
_entity.id
_entity.type
_entity.pdbx_description
1 polymer ?
#
loop_
_entity_poly.entity_id
_entity_poly.type
_entity_poly.pdbx_seq_one_letter_code
_entity_poly.pdbx_strand_id
1 'polypeptide(L)'
;MVDDRLRLTSLVARQYTIRGQIIELRNKSLHYVQKDPDKATALTAKLAQWWNDVEDFHDTEDDQHASAYHRAVLTILKHESIISLNRPTLAASRQGHAYDAALQQCIGSARAIITTLHKAIKPRHQREPTSDALALLWPSCTWAVWISTFILFHAASSHHVSDGIVSRFVELGLHCEQG
;
A
#
# COMPACT_ATOMS: atom_id res chain seq x y z
N MET A 1 -6.72 -3.27 30.43
CA MET A 1 -5.53 -3.21 29.56
C MET A 1 -5.75 -4.25 28.47
N VAL A 2 -6.17 -3.84 27.30
CA VAL A 2 -6.26 -4.76 26.15
C VAL A 2 -4.81 -4.96 25.70
N ASP A 3 -4.43 -6.23 25.53
CA ASP A 3 -3.08 -6.58 25.06
C ASP A 3 -2.83 -5.96 23.68
N ASP A 4 -1.81 -5.14 23.54
CA ASP A 4 -1.48 -4.41 22.30
C ASP A 4 -1.22 -5.37 21.14
N ARG A 5 -0.77 -6.59 21.44
CA ARG A 5 -0.67 -7.67 20.45
C ARG A 5 -2.03 -8.08 19.92
N LEU A 6 -3.05 -8.12 20.77
CA LEU A 6 -4.43 -8.44 20.34
C LEU A 6 -5.00 -7.30 19.49
N ARG A 7 -4.73 -6.05 19.83
CA ARG A 7 -5.12 -4.89 19.01
C ARG A 7 -4.48 -4.95 17.61
N LEU A 8 -3.16 -5.14 17.55
CA LEU A 8 -2.44 -5.30 16.29
C LEU A 8 -2.98 -6.46 15.46
N THR A 9 -3.18 -7.63 16.08
CA THR A 9 -3.75 -8.80 15.39
C THR A 9 -5.14 -8.51 14.83
N SER A 10 -5.98 -7.80 15.60
CA SER A 10 -7.31 -7.38 15.16
C SER A 10 -7.24 -6.42 13.96
N LEU A 11 -6.33 -5.45 13.98
CA LEU A 11 -6.12 -4.52 12.87
C LEU A 11 -5.70 -5.25 11.60
N VAL A 12 -4.77 -6.20 11.72
CA VAL A 12 -4.30 -7.03 10.59
C VAL A 12 -5.44 -7.92 10.07
N ALA A 13 -6.19 -8.58 10.92
CA ALA A 13 -7.32 -9.43 10.53
C ALA A 13 -8.41 -8.63 9.79
N ARG A 14 -8.74 -7.44 10.27
CA ARG A 14 -9.69 -6.51 9.60
C ARG A 14 -9.17 -6.08 8.23
N GLN A 15 -7.89 -5.79 8.12
CA GLN A 15 -7.29 -5.45 6.83
C GLN A 15 -7.40 -6.59 5.81
N TYR A 16 -7.12 -7.81 6.23
CA TYR A 16 -7.27 -8.98 5.33
C TYR A 16 -8.72 -9.20 4.91
N THR A 17 -9.69 -8.91 5.78
CA THR A 17 -11.12 -8.95 5.45
C THR A 17 -11.47 -7.91 4.39
N ILE A 18 -11.01 -6.66 4.55
CA ILE A 18 -11.21 -5.59 3.56
C ILE A 18 -10.54 -5.97 2.24
N ARG A 19 -9.29 -6.45 2.29
CA ARG A 19 -8.55 -6.90 1.11
C ARG A 19 -9.27 -8.03 0.36
N GLY A 20 -9.86 -8.98 1.07
CA GLY A 20 -10.67 -10.04 0.46
C GLY A 20 -11.85 -9.48 -0.33
N GLN A 21 -12.58 -8.51 0.24
CA GLN A 21 -13.69 -7.83 -0.42
C GLN A 21 -13.23 -7.01 -1.64
N ILE A 22 -12.06 -6.37 -1.58
CA ILE A 22 -11.45 -5.64 -2.70
C ILE A 22 -11.09 -6.61 -3.83
N ILE A 23 -10.48 -7.74 -3.51
CA ILE A 23 -10.12 -8.76 -4.49
C ILE A 23 -11.37 -9.35 -5.15
N GLU A 24 -12.42 -9.60 -4.38
CA GLU A 24 -13.70 -10.05 -4.91
C GLU A 24 -14.28 -9.03 -5.91
N LEU A 25 -14.32 -7.75 -5.54
CA LEU A 25 -14.78 -6.67 -6.42
C LEU A 25 -13.94 -6.61 -7.71
N ARG A 26 -12.62 -6.65 -7.58
CA ARG A 26 -11.69 -6.58 -8.71
C ARG A 26 -11.84 -7.75 -9.70
N ASN A 27 -12.18 -8.93 -9.20
CA ASN A 27 -12.31 -10.14 -10.02
C ASN A 27 -13.69 -10.25 -10.71
N LYS A 28 -14.62 -9.34 -10.39
CA LYS A 28 -15.90 -9.25 -11.10
C LYS A 28 -15.72 -8.56 -12.45
N SER A 29 -16.62 -8.83 -13.39
CA SER A 29 -16.56 -8.18 -14.70
C SER A 29 -16.66 -6.67 -14.58
N LEU A 30 -16.01 -5.93 -15.49
CA LEU A 30 -16.10 -4.46 -15.56
C LEU A 30 -17.56 -3.98 -15.56
N HIS A 31 -18.43 -4.68 -16.27
CA HIS A 31 -19.85 -4.38 -16.31
C HIS A 31 -20.53 -4.47 -14.93
N TYR A 32 -20.14 -5.45 -14.11
CA TYR A 32 -20.64 -5.57 -12.74
C TYR A 32 -20.15 -4.42 -11.84
N VAL A 33 -18.88 -4.07 -11.94
CA VAL A 33 -18.30 -2.96 -11.16
C VAL A 33 -18.93 -1.62 -11.52
N GLN A 34 -19.22 -1.41 -12.81
CA GLN A 34 -19.90 -0.20 -13.30
C GLN A 34 -21.38 -0.10 -12.84
N LYS A 35 -22.05 -1.24 -12.64
CA LYS A 35 -23.45 -1.26 -12.15
C LYS A 35 -23.60 -0.97 -10.66
N ASP A 36 -22.55 -1.16 -9.88
CA ASP A 36 -22.62 -1.01 -8.42
C ASP A 36 -21.42 -0.16 -7.92
N PRO A 37 -21.39 1.13 -8.28
CA PRO A 37 -20.30 2.05 -7.86
C PRO A 37 -20.26 2.24 -6.34
N ASP A 38 -21.38 2.01 -5.65
CA ASP A 38 -21.50 2.18 -4.20
C ASP A 38 -20.61 1.19 -3.44
N LYS A 39 -20.38 0.00 -4.01
CA LYS A 39 -19.44 -0.98 -3.40
C LYS A 39 -18.01 -0.49 -3.32
N ALA A 40 -17.49 0.13 -4.38
CA ALA A 40 -16.15 0.68 -4.37
C ALA A 40 -16.03 1.82 -3.34
N THR A 41 -17.05 2.69 -3.28
CA THR A 41 -17.13 3.77 -2.31
C THR A 41 -17.20 3.24 -0.88
N ALA A 42 -18.03 2.22 -0.61
CA ALA A 42 -18.13 1.59 0.69
C ALA A 42 -16.81 0.93 1.13
N LEU A 43 -16.07 0.30 0.22
CA LEU A 43 -14.78 -0.29 0.52
C LEU A 43 -13.71 0.78 0.78
N THR A 44 -13.76 1.90 0.06
CA THR A 44 -12.90 3.05 0.31
C THR A 44 -13.16 3.63 1.71
N ALA A 45 -14.42 3.77 2.11
CA ALA A 45 -14.79 4.24 3.45
C ALA A 45 -14.33 3.26 4.54
N LYS A 46 -14.51 1.94 4.35
CA LYS A 46 -14.00 0.93 5.29
C LYS A 46 -12.49 0.97 5.44
N LEU A 47 -11.76 1.16 4.34
CA LEU A 47 -10.30 1.28 4.36
C LEU A 47 -9.85 2.55 5.09
N ALA A 48 -10.55 3.66 4.89
CA ALA A 48 -10.27 4.91 5.60
C ALA A 48 -10.53 4.77 7.11
N GLN A 49 -11.67 4.19 7.49
CA GLN A 49 -11.98 3.92 8.90
C GLN A 49 -10.95 3.00 9.55
N TRP A 50 -10.57 1.91 8.88
CA TRP A 50 -9.51 1.03 9.37
C TRP A 50 -8.20 1.77 9.56
N TRP A 51 -7.86 2.69 8.66
CA TRP A 51 -6.63 3.47 8.78
C TRP A 51 -6.66 4.44 9.97
N ASN A 52 -7.79 5.08 10.24
CA ASN A 52 -7.95 5.91 11.44
C ASN A 52 -7.71 5.08 12.72
N ASP A 53 -8.25 3.85 12.78
CA ASP A 53 -8.01 2.96 13.93
C ASP A 53 -6.52 2.55 14.04
N VAL A 54 -5.79 2.48 12.92
CA VAL A 54 -4.33 2.25 12.91
C VAL A 54 -3.58 3.48 13.45
N GLU A 55 -3.98 4.69 13.04
CA GLU A 55 -3.39 5.93 13.55
C GLU A 55 -3.64 6.08 15.05
N ASP A 56 -4.87 5.87 15.50
CA ASP A 56 -5.22 5.87 16.93
C ASP A 56 -4.43 4.82 17.73
N PHE A 57 -4.16 3.66 17.14
CA PHE A 57 -3.32 2.65 17.77
C PHE A 57 -1.87 3.12 17.93
N HIS A 58 -1.33 3.83 16.94
CA HIS A 58 0.03 4.36 17.00
C HIS A 58 0.17 5.56 17.94
N ASP A 59 -0.86 6.38 18.09
CA ASP A 59 -0.83 7.58 18.95
C ASP A 59 -1.00 7.24 20.44
N THR A 60 -1.60 6.09 20.76
CA THR A 60 -1.83 5.64 22.15
C THR A 60 -0.65 4.87 22.74
N GLU A 61 0.29 4.42 21.93
CA GLU A 61 1.48 3.72 22.41
C GLU A 61 2.61 4.70 22.71
N ASP A 62 3.05 4.67 23.96
CA ASP A 62 4.36 5.23 24.37
C ASP A 62 5.42 4.60 23.45
N ASP A 63 6.17 5.40 22.73
CA ASP A 63 7.00 5.20 21.52
C ASP A 63 7.89 3.93 21.44
N GLN A 64 7.79 3.02 22.41
CA GLN A 64 8.70 1.87 22.57
C GLN A 64 8.17 0.52 22.03
N HIS A 65 6.88 0.35 21.75
CA HIS A 65 6.31 -0.98 21.54
C HIS A 65 5.70 -1.24 20.15
N ALA A 66 5.22 -0.24 19.43
CA ALA A 66 4.88 -0.43 18.02
C ALA A 66 6.17 -0.41 17.19
N SER A 67 6.74 -1.56 16.97
CA SER A 67 7.91 -1.71 16.10
C SER A 67 7.69 -0.91 14.81
N ALA A 68 8.69 -0.10 14.42
CA ALA A 68 8.71 0.63 13.14
C ALA A 68 8.37 -0.30 11.97
N TYR A 69 8.62 -1.58 12.13
CA TYR A 69 8.23 -2.68 11.28
C TYR A 69 6.70 -2.82 11.14
N HIS A 70 5.94 -2.88 12.24
CA HIS A 70 4.48 -3.02 12.17
C HIS A 70 3.84 -1.84 11.47
N ARG A 71 4.33 -0.61 11.76
CA ARG A 71 3.90 0.61 11.06
C ARG A 71 4.17 0.52 9.56
N ALA A 72 5.35 0.04 9.16
CA ALA A 72 5.70 -0.14 7.76
C ALA A 72 4.78 -1.15 7.06
N VAL A 73 4.54 -2.31 7.67
CA VAL A 73 3.63 -3.34 7.12
C VAL A 73 2.21 -2.81 6.96
N LEU A 74 1.64 -2.18 7.98
CA LEU A 74 0.28 -1.63 7.92
C LEU A 74 0.16 -0.52 6.86
N THR A 75 1.18 0.33 6.72
CA THR A 75 1.26 1.34 5.67
C THR A 75 1.28 0.72 4.27
N ILE A 76 2.09 -0.32 4.06
CA ILE A 76 2.16 -1.03 2.78
C ILE A 76 0.80 -1.65 2.44
N LEU A 77 0.17 -2.36 3.39
CA LEU A 77 -1.15 -2.97 3.21
C LEU A 77 -2.23 -1.95 2.84
N LYS A 78 -2.22 -0.75 3.46
CA LYS A 78 -3.09 0.37 3.07
C LYS A 78 -2.93 0.71 1.61
N HIS A 79 -1.69 1.00 1.19
CA HIS A 79 -1.42 1.50 -0.15
C HIS A 79 -1.61 0.44 -1.24
N GLU A 80 -1.30 -0.83 -0.97
CA GLU A 80 -1.66 -1.94 -1.86
C GLU A 80 -3.17 -2.05 -2.07
N SER A 81 -3.96 -1.82 -1.01
CA SER A 81 -5.42 -1.85 -1.08
C SER A 81 -5.97 -0.70 -1.92
N ILE A 82 -5.40 0.52 -1.79
CA ILE A 82 -5.75 1.67 -2.63
C ILE A 82 -5.45 1.36 -4.11
N ILE A 83 -4.29 0.82 -4.43
CA ILE A 83 -3.94 0.42 -5.79
C ILE A 83 -4.93 -0.62 -6.32
N SER A 84 -5.26 -1.63 -5.53
CA SER A 84 -6.18 -2.69 -5.91
C SER A 84 -7.61 -2.19 -6.15
N LEU A 85 -8.09 -1.21 -5.36
CA LEU A 85 -9.39 -0.56 -5.53
C LEU A 85 -9.48 0.24 -6.83
N ASN A 86 -8.41 0.91 -7.22
CA ASN A 86 -8.39 1.76 -8.42
C ASN A 86 -8.17 0.96 -9.73
N ARG A 87 -7.70 -0.29 -9.63
CA ARG A 87 -7.39 -1.12 -10.80
C ARG A 87 -8.55 -1.29 -11.78
N PRO A 88 -9.81 -1.53 -11.36
CA PRO A 88 -10.94 -1.63 -12.30
C PRO A 88 -11.15 -0.33 -13.11
N THR A 89 -11.02 0.84 -12.45
CA THR A 89 -11.16 2.14 -13.11
C THR A 89 -10.07 2.36 -14.14
N LEU A 90 -8.82 2.01 -13.83
CA LEU A 90 -7.69 2.09 -14.76
C LEU A 90 -7.82 1.10 -15.93
N ALA A 91 -8.49 -0.03 -15.72
CA ALA A 91 -8.73 -1.02 -16.78
C ALA A 91 -9.92 -0.65 -17.69
N ALA A 92 -10.91 0.09 -17.17
CA ALA A 92 -12.14 0.42 -17.88
C ALA A 92 -11.96 1.49 -18.95
N SER A 93 -11.06 2.44 -18.74
CA SER A 93 -10.80 3.55 -19.66
C SER A 93 -9.34 3.97 -19.52
N ARG A 94 -8.77 4.49 -20.61
CA ARG A 94 -7.41 5.09 -20.61
C ARG A 94 -7.45 6.61 -20.61
N GLN A 95 -8.61 7.21 -20.49
CA GLN A 95 -8.81 8.67 -20.56
C GLN A 95 -9.98 9.11 -19.68
N GLY A 96 -9.93 10.36 -19.20
CA GLY A 96 -10.99 11.03 -18.48
C GLY A 96 -10.70 11.22 -17.00
N HIS A 97 -11.47 12.12 -16.37
CA HIS A 97 -11.23 12.55 -14.99
C HIS A 97 -11.19 11.41 -13.98
N ALA A 98 -12.02 10.36 -14.15
CA ALA A 98 -12.02 9.20 -13.26
C ALA A 98 -10.71 8.38 -13.39
N TYR A 99 -10.22 8.21 -14.61
CA TYR A 99 -8.93 7.57 -14.88
C TYR A 99 -7.78 8.38 -14.27
N ASP A 100 -7.74 9.69 -14.53
CA ASP A 100 -6.68 10.56 -14.02
C ASP A 100 -6.65 10.57 -12.49
N ALA A 101 -7.82 10.67 -11.83
CA ALA A 101 -7.92 10.61 -10.38
C ALA A 101 -7.44 9.25 -9.82
N ALA A 102 -7.85 8.14 -10.43
CA ALA A 102 -7.43 6.81 -10.05
C ALA A 102 -5.91 6.62 -10.24
N LEU A 103 -5.36 7.10 -11.35
CA LEU A 103 -3.93 7.05 -11.63
C LEU A 103 -3.12 7.86 -10.61
N GLN A 104 -3.55 9.07 -10.28
CA GLN A 104 -2.89 9.91 -9.27
C GLN A 104 -2.89 9.24 -7.88
N GLN A 105 -4.00 8.61 -7.48
CA GLN A 105 -4.05 7.83 -6.24
C GLN A 105 -3.08 6.65 -6.26
N CYS A 106 -2.99 5.94 -7.39
CA CYS A 106 -2.04 4.84 -7.55
C CYS A 106 -0.59 5.31 -7.51
N ILE A 107 -0.26 6.44 -8.18
CA ILE A 107 1.07 7.04 -8.14
C ILE A 107 1.46 7.42 -6.70
N GLY A 108 0.57 8.10 -5.98
CA GLY A 108 0.78 8.47 -4.59
C GLY A 108 1.02 7.24 -3.70
N SER A 109 0.22 6.19 -3.89
CA SER A 109 0.35 4.94 -3.14
C SER A 109 1.64 4.18 -3.48
N ALA A 110 2.02 4.10 -4.76
CA ALA A 110 3.26 3.48 -5.20
C ALA A 110 4.50 4.17 -4.59
N ARG A 111 4.52 5.50 -4.59
CA ARG A 111 5.58 6.29 -3.95
C ARG A 111 5.64 6.06 -2.44
N ALA A 112 4.49 5.98 -1.78
CA ALA A 112 4.42 5.72 -0.34
C ALA A 112 4.97 4.33 0.01
N ILE A 113 4.63 3.29 -0.76
CA ILE A 113 5.16 1.92 -0.57
C ILE A 113 6.68 1.93 -0.67
N ILE A 114 7.25 2.43 -1.78
CA ILE A 114 8.70 2.41 -1.99
C ILE A 114 9.43 3.22 -0.91
N THR A 115 8.91 4.40 -0.56
CA THR A 115 9.51 5.24 0.49
C THR A 115 9.46 4.56 1.86
N THR A 116 8.36 3.88 2.18
CA THR A 116 8.20 3.16 3.46
C THR A 116 9.17 1.99 3.55
N LEU A 117 9.27 1.19 2.49
CA LEU A 117 10.22 0.08 2.42
C LEU A 117 11.67 0.55 2.51
N HIS A 118 12.03 1.56 1.74
CA HIS A 118 13.39 2.12 1.79
C HIS A 118 13.77 2.60 3.20
N LYS A 119 12.83 3.26 3.91
CA LYS A 119 13.05 3.68 5.30
C LYS A 119 13.17 2.50 6.26
N ALA A 120 12.41 1.42 6.03
CA ALA A 120 12.42 0.23 6.87
C ALA A 120 13.70 -0.61 6.70
N ILE A 121 14.24 -0.66 5.47
CA ILE A 121 15.43 -1.45 5.13
C ILE A 121 16.73 -0.69 5.45
N LYS A 122 16.70 0.65 5.41
CA LYS A 122 17.89 1.46 5.65
C LYS A 122 18.43 1.22 7.08
N PRO A 123 19.67 0.70 7.23
CA PRO A 123 20.20 0.40 8.55
C PRO A 123 20.27 1.69 9.38
N ARG A 124 19.60 1.69 10.53
CA ARG A 124 19.87 2.67 11.57
C ARG A 124 21.27 2.35 12.10
N HIS A 125 22.18 3.28 11.99
CA HIS A 125 23.63 3.17 12.26
C HIS A 125 24.07 2.56 13.60
N GLN A 126 23.19 1.93 14.40
CA GLN A 126 23.51 1.43 15.74
C GLN A 126 22.77 0.16 16.21
N ARG A 127 21.98 -0.51 15.38
CA ARG A 127 21.44 -1.83 15.74
C ARG A 127 21.64 -2.77 14.58
N GLU A 128 22.23 -3.94 14.89
CA GLU A 128 22.29 -5.04 13.95
C GLU A 128 20.90 -5.28 13.33
N PRO A 129 20.80 -5.40 12.00
CA PRO A 129 19.54 -5.77 11.38
C PRO A 129 19.18 -7.14 11.96
N THR A 130 18.11 -7.21 12.75
CA THR A 130 17.56 -8.53 13.10
C THR A 130 17.10 -9.13 11.78
N SER A 131 17.83 -10.12 11.31
CA SER A 131 17.59 -10.89 10.08
C SER A 131 16.15 -11.32 9.93
N ASP A 132 15.46 -11.49 11.06
CA ASP A 132 14.08 -11.93 11.16
C ASP A 132 13.06 -10.90 10.67
N ALA A 133 13.35 -9.59 10.79
CA ALA A 133 12.41 -8.55 10.35
C ALA A 133 12.31 -8.48 8.82
N LEU A 134 13.41 -8.71 8.10
CA LEU A 134 13.44 -8.77 6.63
C LEU A 134 12.78 -10.04 6.10
N ALA A 135 12.98 -11.18 6.78
CA ALA A 135 12.37 -12.45 6.40
C ALA A 135 10.84 -12.43 6.46
N LEU A 136 10.24 -11.66 7.38
CA LEU A 136 8.79 -11.53 7.51
C LEU A 136 8.17 -10.61 6.44
N LEU A 137 8.97 -9.77 5.79
CA LEU A 137 8.50 -8.90 4.70
C LEU A 137 8.46 -9.63 3.34
N TRP A 138 9.19 -10.73 3.20
CA TRP A 138 9.19 -11.56 2.01
C TRP A 138 8.04 -12.61 2.08
N PRO A 139 7.23 -12.85 1.04
CA PRO A 139 7.28 -12.31 -0.33
C PRO A 139 6.38 -11.08 -0.57
N SER A 140 5.63 -10.61 0.43
CA SER A 140 4.64 -9.54 0.26
C SER A 140 5.26 -8.23 -0.22
N CYS A 141 6.46 -7.91 0.25
CA CYS A 141 7.15 -6.68 -0.15
C CYS A 141 7.63 -6.71 -1.59
N THR A 142 8.07 -7.85 -2.08
CA THR A 142 8.46 -7.98 -3.49
C THR A 142 7.29 -7.66 -4.42
N TRP A 143 6.09 -8.16 -4.09
CA TRP A 143 4.90 -7.82 -4.86
C TRP A 143 4.56 -6.33 -4.78
N ALA A 144 4.66 -5.73 -3.60
CA ALA A 144 4.39 -4.32 -3.39
C ALA A 144 5.36 -3.43 -4.18
N VAL A 145 6.66 -3.77 -4.21
CA VAL A 145 7.67 -3.09 -5.04
C VAL A 145 7.35 -3.24 -6.52
N TRP A 146 7.07 -4.46 -6.95
CA TRP A 146 6.75 -4.76 -8.35
C TRP A 146 5.58 -3.92 -8.87
N ILE A 147 4.44 -3.98 -8.19
CA ILE A 147 3.26 -3.23 -8.62
C ILE A 147 3.49 -1.72 -8.58
N SER A 148 4.25 -1.22 -7.60
CA SER A 148 4.60 0.19 -7.48
C SER A 148 5.49 0.64 -8.64
N THR A 149 6.49 -0.15 -8.99
CA THR A 149 7.40 0.13 -10.11
C THR A 149 6.62 0.16 -11.43
N PHE A 150 5.72 -0.78 -11.66
CA PHE A 150 4.86 -0.79 -12.85
C PHE A 150 3.98 0.46 -12.97
N ILE A 151 3.37 0.89 -11.87
CA ILE A 151 2.53 2.09 -11.86
C ILE A 151 3.35 3.32 -12.20
N LEU A 152 4.52 3.48 -11.58
CA LEU A 152 5.39 4.62 -11.83
C LEU A 152 5.93 4.63 -13.26
N PHE A 153 6.30 3.46 -13.78
CA PHE A 153 6.74 3.33 -15.17
C PHE A 153 5.62 3.67 -16.16
N HIS A 154 4.39 3.17 -15.91
CA HIS A 154 3.23 3.50 -16.73
C HIS A 154 2.92 5.00 -16.68
N ALA A 155 2.97 5.62 -15.51
CA ALA A 155 2.74 7.04 -15.32
C ALA A 155 3.79 7.91 -16.04
N ALA A 156 5.07 7.48 -16.06
CA ALA A 156 6.12 8.15 -16.83
C ALA A 156 5.87 8.05 -18.34
N SER A 157 5.58 6.83 -18.83
CA SER A 157 5.29 6.59 -20.25
C SER A 157 4.08 7.39 -20.75
N SER A 158 3.17 7.73 -19.84
CA SER A 158 1.98 8.54 -20.13
C SER A 158 2.17 10.04 -19.84
N HIS A 159 3.38 10.48 -19.56
CA HIS A 159 3.74 11.86 -19.22
C HIS A 159 3.01 12.46 -17.99
N HIS A 160 2.46 11.60 -17.11
CA HIS A 160 1.84 12.03 -15.86
C HIS A 160 2.84 12.29 -14.71
N VAL A 161 4.08 11.82 -14.88
CA VAL A 161 5.19 12.01 -13.92
C VAL A 161 6.47 12.28 -14.70
N SER A 162 7.33 13.17 -14.20
CA SER A 162 8.61 13.44 -14.84
C SER A 162 9.57 12.25 -14.71
N ASP A 163 10.36 12.01 -15.75
CA ASP A 163 11.32 10.89 -15.81
C ASP A 163 12.31 10.88 -14.63
N GLY A 164 12.71 12.05 -14.14
CA GLY A 164 13.61 12.18 -12.99
C GLY A 164 13.00 11.66 -11.68
N ILE A 165 11.67 11.76 -11.51
CA ILE A 165 10.97 11.18 -10.34
C ILE A 165 10.94 9.66 -10.46
N VAL A 166 10.66 9.15 -11.65
CA VAL A 166 10.60 7.71 -11.89
C VAL A 166 11.95 7.06 -11.66
N SER A 167 13.03 7.61 -12.24
CA SER A 167 14.39 7.10 -12.08
C SER A 167 14.77 6.98 -10.60
N ARG A 168 14.47 8.01 -9.80
CA ARG A 168 14.74 7.99 -8.37
C ARG A 168 13.99 6.88 -7.63
N PHE A 169 12.71 6.64 -7.95
CA PHE A 169 11.94 5.59 -7.29
C PHE A 169 12.28 4.18 -7.77
N VAL A 170 12.69 4.03 -9.03
CA VAL A 170 13.22 2.76 -9.56
C VAL A 170 14.53 2.40 -8.86
N GLU A 171 15.47 3.34 -8.72
CA GLU A 171 16.71 3.14 -7.97
C GLU A 171 16.45 2.74 -6.51
N LEU A 172 15.50 3.41 -5.83
CA LEU A 172 15.11 3.05 -4.47
C LEU A 172 14.48 1.65 -4.40
N GLY A 173 13.68 1.26 -5.40
CA GLY A 173 13.09 -0.06 -5.51
C GLY A 173 14.14 -1.15 -5.69
N LEU A 174 15.11 -0.95 -6.59
CA LEU A 174 16.23 -1.87 -6.82
C LEU A 174 17.11 -2.05 -5.57
N HIS A 175 17.31 -0.99 -4.79
CA HIS A 175 18.01 -1.08 -3.50
C HIS A 175 17.24 -1.91 -2.45
N CYS A 176 15.92 -1.93 -2.53
CA CYS A 176 15.09 -2.76 -1.66
C CYS A 176 15.15 -4.27 -1.99
N GLU A 177 15.54 -4.64 -3.23
CA GLU A 177 15.65 -6.04 -3.65
C GLU A 177 17.04 -6.65 -3.35
N GLN A 178 18.05 -5.81 -3.09
CA GLN A 178 19.44 -6.26 -2.85
C GLN A 178 19.82 -6.33 -1.35
N GLY A 179 18.97 -5.91 -0.45
CA GLY A 179 19.14 -5.93 1.00
C GLY A 179 18.33 -7.01 1.67
#